data_5a72aa3901f1b4193da682f879fdcf7b
#
_entry.id   5a72aa3901f1b4193da682f879fdcf7b
#
_cell.length_a   1.000
_cell.length_b   1.000
_cell.length_c   1.000
_cell.angle_alpha   90.00
_cell.angle_beta   90.00
_cell.angle_gamma   90.00
#
_symmetry.space_group_name_H-M   'P 1'
#
loop_
_entity.id
_entity.type
_entity.pdbx_description
1 polymer ?
#
loop_
_entity_poly.entity_id
_entity_poly.type
_entity_poly.pdbx_seq_one_letter_code
_entity_poly.pdbx_strand_id
1 'polypeptide(L)'
;MRTLCVLQHTEAEFLGLMEDHFESRAIRFIYARPFVAGASVPADASGFAGLILLGAAPYGVVSGMLLPSLAAELRLTRDFLARRLPVIGIGAGAAILSVAAGGGAEETGLDIRVAEVRRLNADALDGHLPESYPLFLCGRDRPVPPPDATILACDDAGVPALFRLRGNCLGFAGHPGVKSGMVEDLVLAFDAMPPESGAALTQLRARQVEIAEALSEMMPGVIAITGLMEADGRLA
;
A
#
# COMPACT_ATOMS: atom_id res chain seq x y z
N MET A 1 -14.72 -15.21 -10.91
CA MET A 1 -13.27 -15.10 -10.68
C MET A 1 -12.97 -13.66 -10.35
N ARG A 2 -12.39 -13.40 -9.17
CA ARG A 2 -12.20 -12.04 -8.64
C ARG A 2 -10.97 -11.39 -9.27
N THR A 3 -11.10 -10.16 -9.74
CA THR A 3 -10.00 -9.38 -10.32
C THR A 3 -9.81 -8.11 -9.49
N LEU A 4 -8.60 -7.89 -9.00
CA LEU A 4 -8.22 -6.65 -8.33
C LEU A 4 -7.81 -5.60 -9.37
N CYS A 5 -8.18 -4.36 -9.11
CA CYS A 5 -7.60 -3.21 -9.79
C CYS A 5 -6.36 -2.77 -9.00
N VAL A 6 -5.21 -2.70 -9.66
CA VAL A 6 -3.96 -2.19 -9.07
C VAL A 6 -3.62 -0.87 -9.73
N LEU A 7 -3.69 0.23 -8.99
CA LEU A 7 -3.23 1.53 -9.49
C LEU A 7 -1.73 1.65 -9.30
N GLN A 8 -1.02 1.74 -10.41
CA GLN A 8 0.42 1.91 -10.49
C GLN A 8 0.73 3.32 -10.98
N HIS A 9 1.55 4.05 -10.22
CA HIS A 9 1.79 5.49 -10.44
C HIS A 9 3.10 5.79 -11.15
N THR A 10 4.04 4.84 -11.13
CA THR A 10 5.34 4.96 -11.78
C THR A 10 5.76 3.63 -12.39
N GLU A 11 6.73 3.65 -13.27
CA GLU A 11 7.23 2.43 -13.94
C GLU A 11 7.95 1.48 -12.97
N ALA A 12 8.43 1.96 -11.83
CA ALA A 12 9.24 1.20 -10.89
C ALA A 12 8.45 0.59 -9.71
N GLU A 13 7.19 1.00 -9.49
CA GLU A 13 6.40 0.54 -8.35
C GLU A 13 5.39 -0.53 -8.75
N PHE A 14 5.59 -1.73 -8.21
CA PHE A 14 4.77 -2.93 -8.45
C PHE A 14 4.27 -3.51 -7.13
N LEU A 15 3.45 -4.55 -7.19
CA LEU A 15 3.06 -5.35 -6.01
C LEU A 15 4.24 -6.13 -5.40
N GLY A 16 5.31 -6.33 -6.15
CA GLY A 16 6.50 -7.00 -5.68
C GLY A 16 6.24 -8.46 -5.29
N LEU A 17 6.62 -8.84 -4.08
CA LEU A 17 6.40 -10.20 -3.56
C LEU A 17 4.90 -10.53 -3.35
N MET A 18 4.03 -9.54 -3.26
CA MET A 18 2.58 -9.78 -3.09
C MET A 18 1.96 -10.45 -4.34
N GLU A 19 2.55 -10.29 -5.53
CA GLU A 19 2.07 -10.94 -6.77
C GLU A 19 2.01 -12.44 -6.59
N ASP A 20 3.11 -13.06 -6.15
CA ASP A 20 3.22 -14.51 -5.95
C ASP A 20 2.16 -15.02 -4.95
N HIS A 21 1.88 -14.21 -3.90
CA HIS A 21 0.86 -14.54 -2.91
C HIS A 21 -0.57 -14.46 -3.45
N PHE A 22 -0.87 -13.51 -4.35
CA PHE A 22 -2.17 -13.42 -5.01
C PHE A 22 -2.33 -14.53 -6.04
N GLU A 23 -1.33 -14.77 -6.87
CA GLU A 23 -1.35 -15.79 -7.92
C GLU A 23 -1.52 -17.20 -7.34
N SER A 24 -0.77 -17.53 -6.27
CA SER A 24 -0.88 -18.82 -5.58
C SER A 24 -2.28 -19.10 -5.00
N ARG A 25 -3.10 -18.05 -4.81
CA ARG A 25 -4.47 -18.12 -4.34
C ARG A 25 -5.52 -17.93 -5.44
N ALA A 26 -5.09 -17.95 -6.71
CA ALA A 26 -5.93 -17.69 -7.88
C ALA A 26 -6.68 -16.34 -7.83
N ILE A 27 -6.12 -15.34 -7.14
CA ILE A 27 -6.60 -13.95 -7.13
C ILE A 27 -5.95 -13.26 -8.31
N ARG A 28 -6.75 -12.84 -9.29
CA ARG A 28 -6.29 -12.08 -10.44
C ARG A 28 -6.12 -10.61 -10.10
N PHE A 29 -5.18 -9.96 -10.75
CA PHE A 29 -5.04 -8.51 -10.71
C PHE A 29 -4.71 -7.97 -12.10
N ILE A 30 -5.09 -6.71 -12.31
CA ILE A 30 -4.72 -5.95 -13.52
C ILE A 30 -4.18 -4.60 -13.08
N TYR A 31 -3.10 -4.17 -13.72
CA TYR A 31 -2.53 -2.85 -13.52
C TYR A 31 -3.25 -1.79 -14.35
N ALA A 32 -3.77 -0.77 -13.69
CA ALA A 32 -4.16 0.49 -14.31
C ALA A 32 -3.00 1.48 -14.13
N ARG A 33 -2.51 2.02 -15.24
CA ARG A 33 -1.28 2.82 -15.31
C ARG A 33 -1.58 4.21 -15.87
N PRO A 34 -2.15 5.13 -15.07
CA PRO A 34 -2.58 6.45 -15.56
C PRO A 34 -1.43 7.34 -16.09
N PHE A 35 -0.17 7.01 -15.78
CA PHE A 35 1.00 7.69 -16.33
C PHE A 35 1.32 7.31 -17.78
N VAL A 36 0.74 6.24 -18.30
CA VAL A 36 0.94 5.81 -19.70
C VAL A 36 0.02 6.62 -20.60
N ALA A 37 0.55 7.12 -21.72
CA ALA A 37 -0.21 7.91 -22.68
C ALA A 37 -1.48 7.17 -23.16
N GLY A 38 -2.63 7.82 -23.05
CA GLY A 38 -3.93 7.25 -23.40
C GLY A 38 -4.58 6.36 -22.35
N ALA A 39 -3.87 6.04 -21.26
CA ALA A 39 -4.45 5.32 -20.13
C ALA A 39 -5.11 6.29 -19.13
N SER A 40 -6.00 5.75 -18.31
CA SER A 40 -6.70 6.52 -17.29
C SER A 40 -6.99 5.67 -16.06
N VAL A 41 -7.29 6.35 -14.96
CA VAL A 41 -7.88 5.71 -13.77
C VAL A 41 -9.26 5.18 -14.14
N PRO A 42 -9.65 3.94 -13.77
CA PRO A 42 -11.00 3.43 -13.98
C PRO A 42 -12.06 4.39 -13.45
N ALA A 43 -13.17 4.52 -14.16
CA ALA A 43 -14.23 5.46 -13.82
C ALA A 43 -14.94 5.11 -12.51
N ASP A 44 -15.10 3.81 -12.25
CA ASP A 44 -15.78 3.26 -11.07
C ASP A 44 -15.25 1.86 -10.71
N ALA A 45 -15.77 1.29 -9.63
CA ALA A 45 -15.39 -0.02 -9.11
C ALA A 45 -16.04 -1.22 -9.83
N SER A 46 -16.82 -0.98 -10.90
CA SER A 46 -17.58 -2.03 -11.60
C SER A 46 -16.63 -3.06 -12.23
N GLY A 47 -16.88 -4.33 -11.98
CA GLY A 47 -16.08 -5.44 -12.50
C GLY A 47 -14.83 -5.77 -11.67
N PHE A 48 -14.55 -5.02 -10.59
CA PHE A 48 -13.45 -5.30 -9.69
C PHE A 48 -13.92 -5.86 -8.35
N ALA A 49 -13.13 -6.74 -7.77
CA ALA A 49 -13.36 -7.33 -6.46
C ALA A 49 -12.66 -6.57 -5.33
N GLY A 50 -11.77 -5.67 -5.65
CA GLY A 50 -11.01 -4.84 -4.71
C GLY A 50 -10.04 -3.91 -5.44
N LEU A 51 -9.47 -2.98 -4.71
CA LEU A 51 -8.53 -1.97 -5.19
C LEU A 51 -7.22 -2.07 -4.41
N ILE A 52 -6.11 -1.99 -5.13
CA ILE A 52 -4.80 -1.76 -4.54
C ILE A 52 -4.25 -0.44 -5.10
N LEU A 53 -3.86 0.44 -4.20
CA LEU A 53 -3.20 1.72 -4.51
C LEU A 53 -1.73 1.57 -4.13
N LEU A 54 -0.83 1.66 -5.08
CA LEU A 54 0.61 1.54 -4.84
C LEU A 54 1.24 2.85 -4.35
N GLY A 55 2.52 2.85 -4.11
CA GLY A 55 3.33 4.03 -3.88
C GLY A 55 3.34 4.96 -5.10
N ALA A 56 3.85 6.16 -4.92
CA ALA A 56 3.86 7.17 -5.98
C ALA A 56 5.13 8.05 -5.96
N ALA A 57 6.18 7.61 -5.26
CA ALA A 57 7.39 8.43 -5.16
C ALA A 57 7.94 8.79 -6.56
N PRO A 58 8.34 10.05 -6.79
CA PRO A 58 8.49 11.15 -5.84
C PRO A 58 7.24 12.06 -5.69
N TYR A 59 6.08 11.65 -6.23
CA TYR A 59 4.85 12.43 -6.14
C TYR A 59 4.27 12.44 -4.73
N GLY A 60 3.56 13.54 -4.40
CA GLY A 60 2.84 13.70 -3.15
C GLY A 60 1.32 13.63 -3.29
N VAL A 61 0.65 13.44 -2.17
CA VAL A 61 -0.81 13.51 -2.03
C VAL A 61 -1.24 14.89 -1.54
N VAL A 62 -0.45 15.53 -0.68
CA VAL A 62 -0.71 16.87 -0.13
C VAL A 62 0.46 17.84 -0.29
N SER A 63 1.64 17.35 -0.64
CA SER A 63 2.86 18.18 -0.73
C SER A 63 3.67 17.94 -2.00
N GLY A 64 4.56 18.89 -2.29
CA GLY A 64 5.46 18.83 -3.42
C GLY A 64 4.74 18.79 -4.77
N MET A 65 5.22 17.95 -5.68
CA MET A 65 4.57 17.70 -6.97
C MET A 65 3.44 16.69 -6.78
N LEU A 66 2.20 17.17 -6.77
CA LEU A 66 1.04 16.34 -6.56
C LEU A 66 0.89 15.29 -7.67
N LEU A 67 0.42 14.10 -7.27
CA LEU A 67 0.13 13.01 -8.19
C LEU A 67 -0.89 13.46 -9.24
N PRO A 68 -0.59 13.43 -10.55
CA PRO A 68 -1.47 13.96 -11.59
C PRO A 68 -2.86 13.30 -11.63
N SER A 69 -2.96 12.02 -11.29
CA SER A 69 -4.20 11.23 -11.26
C SER A 69 -4.98 11.33 -9.95
N LEU A 70 -4.45 12.03 -8.92
CA LEU A 70 -4.97 12.05 -7.55
C LEU A 70 -6.48 12.27 -7.44
N ALA A 71 -7.01 13.25 -8.14
CA ALA A 71 -8.45 13.56 -8.07
C ALA A 71 -9.34 12.42 -8.60
N ALA A 72 -8.88 11.70 -9.63
CA ALA A 72 -9.58 10.54 -10.17
C ALA A 72 -9.48 9.34 -9.22
N GLU A 73 -8.32 9.14 -8.60
CA GLU A 73 -8.08 8.06 -7.65
C GLU A 73 -8.86 8.22 -6.35
N LEU A 74 -8.97 9.45 -5.84
CA LEU A 74 -9.83 9.75 -4.68
C LEU A 74 -11.30 9.44 -4.99
N ARG A 75 -11.78 9.75 -6.21
CA ARG A 75 -13.16 9.39 -6.61
C ARG A 75 -13.35 7.88 -6.69
N LEU A 76 -12.42 7.18 -7.36
CA LEU A 76 -12.46 5.72 -7.48
C LEU A 76 -12.41 5.06 -6.09
N THR A 77 -11.48 5.47 -5.23
CA THR A 77 -11.35 4.93 -3.87
C THR A 77 -12.64 5.11 -3.06
N ARG A 78 -13.28 6.29 -3.15
CA ARG A 78 -14.59 6.53 -2.50
C ARG A 78 -15.68 5.62 -3.04
N ASP A 79 -15.69 5.29 -4.32
CA ASP A 79 -16.65 4.34 -4.91
C ASP A 79 -16.44 2.93 -4.36
N PHE A 80 -15.20 2.44 -4.25
CA PHE A 80 -14.91 1.17 -3.60
C PHE A 80 -15.38 1.17 -2.14
N LEU A 81 -15.06 2.23 -1.39
CA LEU A 81 -15.48 2.37 0.01
C LEU A 81 -17.02 2.42 0.16
N ALA A 82 -17.72 3.12 -0.72
CA ALA A 82 -19.21 3.20 -0.71
C ALA A 82 -19.86 1.84 -1.00
N ARG A 83 -19.25 1.04 -1.86
CA ARG A 83 -19.68 -0.33 -2.18
C ARG A 83 -19.18 -1.38 -1.18
N ARG A 84 -18.48 -0.98 -0.12
CA ARG A 84 -17.85 -1.88 0.87
C ARG A 84 -16.90 -2.91 0.24
N LEU A 85 -16.30 -2.56 -0.89
CA LEU A 85 -15.25 -3.37 -1.51
C LEU A 85 -13.90 -3.11 -0.81
N PRO A 86 -13.04 -4.14 -0.68
CA PRO A 86 -11.75 -3.98 -0.02
C PRO A 86 -10.82 -3.04 -0.77
N VAL A 87 -10.07 -2.26 -0.01
CA VAL A 87 -8.99 -1.40 -0.51
C VAL A 87 -7.71 -1.66 0.27
N ILE A 88 -6.61 -1.87 -0.42
CA ILE A 88 -5.27 -1.94 0.16
C ILE A 88 -4.49 -0.73 -0.35
N GLY A 89 -4.10 0.16 0.55
CA GLY A 89 -3.22 1.29 0.24
C GLY A 89 -1.79 1.00 0.68
N ILE A 90 -0.81 1.34 -0.15
CA ILE A 90 0.62 1.13 0.09
C ILE A 90 1.35 2.47 -0.13
N GLY A 91 2.09 2.96 0.86
CA GLY A 91 2.78 4.24 0.78
C GLY A 91 1.83 5.40 0.48
N ALA A 92 2.03 6.10 -0.62
CA ALA A 92 1.11 7.15 -1.09
C ALA A 92 -0.32 6.63 -1.26
N GLY A 93 -0.51 5.37 -1.66
CA GLY A 93 -1.82 4.72 -1.72
C GLY A 93 -2.51 4.63 -0.36
N ALA A 94 -1.77 4.46 0.73
CA ALA A 94 -2.34 4.51 2.08
C ALA A 94 -2.76 5.93 2.47
N ALA A 95 -2.03 6.95 2.03
CA ALA A 95 -2.42 8.35 2.21
C ALA A 95 -3.70 8.69 1.40
N ILE A 96 -3.79 8.22 0.15
CA ILE A 96 -5.00 8.36 -0.68
C ILE A 96 -6.20 7.68 -0.01
N LEU A 97 -6.03 6.46 0.50
CA LEU A 97 -7.07 5.74 1.24
C LEU A 97 -7.51 6.53 2.48
N SER A 98 -6.57 7.07 3.27
CA SER A 98 -6.87 7.88 4.45
C SER A 98 -7.69 9.11 4.09
N VAL A 99 -7.27 9.89 3.08
CA VAL A 99 -7.99 11.08 2.61
C VAL A 99 -9.38 10.72 2.06
N ALA A 100 -9.49 9.64 1.29
CA ALA A 100 -10.78 9.20 0.76
C ALA A 100 -11.77 8.77 1.86
N ALA A 101 -11.25 8.26 2.98
CA ALA A 101 -12.03 7.79 4.13
C ALA A 101 -12.36 8.88 5.17
N GLY A 102 -11.91 10.13 4.97
CA GLY A 102 -12.15 11.24 5.89
C GLY A 102 -11.03 11.49 6.90
N GLY A 103 -9.89 10.84 6.74
CA GLY A 103 -8.64 11.18 7.40
C GLY A 103 -7.86 12.22 6.60
N GLY A 104 -6.53 12.09 6.59
CA GLY A 104 -5.65 13.05 5.94
C GLY A 104 -4.34 12.43 5.44
N ALA A 105 -3.45 13.31 5.05
CA ALA A 105 -2.04 13.01 4.82
C ALA A 105 -1.21 14.17 5.40
N GLU A 106 0.01 13.89 5.79
CA GLU A 106 0.92 14.87 6.38
C GLU A 106 2.25 14.87 5.61
N GLU A 107 2.72 16.06 5.27
CA GLU A 107 4.00 16.25 4.62
C GLU A 107 5.17 15.84 5.52
N THR A 108 6.05 14.99 5.00
CA THR A 108 7.28 14.56 5.70
C THR A 108 8.55 14.95 4.93
N GLY A 109 8.40 15.46 3.71
CA GLY A 109 9.49 15.50 2.73
C GLY A 109 9.68 14.12 2.10
N LEU A 110 10.44 14.05 1.00
CA LEU A 110 10.72 12.76 0.37
C LEU A 110 11.69 11.96 1.26
N ASP A 111 11.16 10.90 1.88
CA ASP A 111 11.88 9.98 2.76
C ASP A 111 12.03 8.62 2.08
N ILE A 112 13.18 7.98 2.29
CA ILE A 112 13.46 6.63 1.83
C ILE A 112 14.27 5.88 2.89
N ARG A 113 13.69 4.84 3.48
CA ARG A 113 14.34 4.07 4.55
C ARG A 113 13.68 2.71 4.79
N VAL A 114 14.37 1.82 5.48
CA VAL A 114 13.77 0.63 6.08
C VAL A 114 13.50 0.95 7.56
N ALA A 115 12.24 0.93 7.96
CA ALA A 115 11.82 1.14 9.33
C ALA A 115 11.60 -0.19 10.04
N GLU A 116 11.85 -0.23 11.34
CA GLU A 116 11.36 -1.31 12.20
C GLU A 116 9.93 -0.98 12.62
N VAL A 117 9.03 -1.93 12.45
CA VAL A 117 7.61 -1.78 12.78
C VAL A 117 7.21 -2.82 13.81
N ARG A 118 6.43 -2.42 14.82
CA ARG A 118 5.93 -3.29 15.87
C ARG A 118 4.42 -3.33 15.88
N ARG A 119 3.83 -4.54 15.98
CA ARG A 119 2.39 -4.68 16.18
C ARG A 119 1.96 -4.13 17.55
N LEU A 120 0.78 -3.55 17.60
CA LEU A 120 0.22 -3.03 18.85
C LEU A 120 -0.54 -4.09 19.66
N ASN A 121 -0.97 -5.18 18.98
CA ASN A 121 -1.81 -6.21 19.59
C ASN A 121 -1.59 -7.57 18.92
N ALA A 122 -1.68 -8.64 19.67
CA ALA A 122 -1.43 -9.98 19.18
C ALA A 122 -2.45 -10.44 18.13
N ASP A 123 -3.68 -9.89 18.18
CA ASP A 123 -4.77 -10.24 17.24
C ASP A 123 -4.70 -9.44 15.91
N ALA A 124 -3.69 -8.57 15.76
CA ALA A 124 -3.50 -7.80 14.54
C ALA A 124 -3.39 -8.73 13.31
N LEU A 125 -4.11 -8.39 12.22
CA LEU A 125 -4.30 -9.24 11.04
C LEU A 125 -4.79 -10.65 11.39
N ASP A 126 -5.78 -10.75 12.31
CA ASP A 126 -6.32 -12.02 12.79
C ASP A 126 -5.23 -12.97 13.37
N GLY A 127 -4.22 -12.38 14.04
CA GLY A 127 -3.08 -13.09 14.63
C GLY A 127 -1.92 -13.35 13.66
N HIS A 128 -2.01 -12.88 12.41
CA HIS A 128 -0.99 -13.10 11.38
C HIS A 128 0.02 -11.96 11.23
N LEU A 129 -0.05 -10.90 12.06
CA LEU A 129 0.96 -9.85 12.01
C LEU A 129 2.17 -10.23 12.89
N PRO A 130 3.40 -10.27 12.37
CA PRO A 130 4.60 -10.49 13.18
C PRO A 130 4.70 -9.50 14.34
N GLU A 131 5.36 -9.86 15.43
CA GLU A 131 5.58 -8.97 16.56
C GLU A 131 6.38 -7.72 16.16
N SER A 132 7.42 -7.93 15.34
CA SER A 132 8.16 -6.86 14.68
C SER A 132 8.58 -7.29 13.28
N TYR A 133 8.73 -6.33 12.38
CA TYR A 133 9.09 -6.59 11.00
C TYR A 133 9.67 -5.35 10.31
N PRO A 134 10.58 -5.54 9.33
CA PRO A 134 11.06 -4.44 8.51
C PRO A 134 9.99 -3.99 7.51
N LEU A 135 9.78 -2.68 7.38
CA LEU A 135 8.93 -2.08 6.39
C LEU A 135 9.71 -1.05 5.59
N PHE A 136 9.70 -1.18 4.26
CA PHE A 136 10.31 -0.19 3.38
C PHE A 136 9.38 0.99 3.18
N LEU A 137 9.83 2.16 3.60
CA LEU A 137 9.16 3.44 3.43
C LEU A 137 9.80 4.18 2.27
N CYS A 138 8.97 4.67 1.34
CA CYS A 138 9.39 5.58 0.29
C CYS A 138 8.21 6.47 -0.08
N GLY A 139 8.33 7.77 0.17
CA GLY A 139 7.25 8.70 -0.12
C GLY A 139 7.49 10.08 0.44
N ARG A 140 6.65 11.01 0.03
CA ARG A 140 6.73 12.42 0.40
C ARG A 140 5.76 12.78 1.52
N ASP A 141 4.67 12.03 1.61
CA ASP A 141 3.60 12.24 2.57
C ASP A 141 3.29 10.95 3.31
N ARG A 142 3.01 11.04 4.61
CA ARG A 142 2.56 9.90 5.39
C ARG A 142 1.04 9.88 5.53
N PRO A 143 0.40 8.70 5.63
CA PRO A 143 -1.02 8.62 5.89
C PRO A 143 -1.34 9.13 7.31
N VAL A 144 -2.46 9.87 7.43
CA VAL A 144 -3.09 10.21 8.71
C VAL A 144 -4.45 9.51 8.73
N PRO A 145 -4.54 8.30 9.32
CA PRO A 145 -5.78 7.54 9.34
C PRO A 145 -6.92 8.31 10.03
N PRO A 146 -8.17 8.13 9.58
CA PRO A 146 -9.31 8.78 10.24
C PRO A 146 -9.51 8.24 11.67
N PRO A 147 -10.23 8.98 12.54
CA PRO A 147 -10.38 8.61 13.97
C PRO A 147 -11.02 7.25 14.24
N ASP A 148 -11.80 6.72 13.29
CA ASP A 148 -12.43 5.39 13.37
C ASP A 148 -11.54 4.26 12.84
N ALA A 149 -10.31 4.57 12.43
CA ALA A 149 -9.34 3.57 12.04
C ALA A 149 -8.78 2.81 13.26
N THR A 150 -8.56 1.51 13.08
CA THR A 150 -7.81 0.71 14.04
C THR A 150 -6.34 0.69 13.63
N ILE A 151 -5.46 1.24 14.47
CA ILE A 151 -4.01 1.15 14.24
C ILE A 151 -3.55 -0.24 14.67
N LEU A 152 -2.92 -0.97 13.75
CA LEU A 152 -2.46 -2.34 13.96
C LEU A 152 -0.98 -2.41 14.31
N ALA A 153 -0.18 -1.49 13.78
CA ALA A 153 1.26 -1.40 14.02
C ALA A 153 1.78 0.04 13.88
N CYS A 154 2.86 0.33 14.60
CA CYS A 154 3.58 1.59 14.53
C CYS A 154 5.08 1.35 14.31
N ASP A 155 5.77 2.36 13.76
CA ASP A 155 7.25 2.38 13.73
C ASP A 155 7.83 2.76 15.11
N ASP A 156 9.16 2.76 15.22
CA ASP A 156 9.86 3.08 16.47
C ASP A 156 9.62 4.52 16.97
N ALA A 157 9.14 5.42 16.11
CA ALA A 157 8.73 6.77 16.48
C ALA A 157 7.26 6.84 16.94
N GLY A 158 6.54 5.72 16.96
CA GLY A 158 5.13 5.65 17.31
C GLY A 158 4.20 6.11 16.17
N VAL A 159 4.72 6.25 14.95
CA VAL A 159 3.93 6.64 13.79
C VAL A 159 3.17 5.43 13.22
N PRO A 160 1.86 5.56 12.90
CA PRO A 160 1.09 4.48 12.31
C PRO A 160 1.72 3.92 11.03
N ALA A 161 2.08 2.64 11.05
CA ALA A 161 2.70 1.93 9.93
C ALA A 161 1.73 0.98 9.22
N LEU A 162 0.74 0.46 9.95
CA LEU A 162 -0.35 -0.35 9.42
C LEU A 162 -1.64 -0.01 10.14
N PHE A 163 -2.71 0.23 9.39
CA PHE A 163 -4.04 0.50 9.93
C PHE A 163 -5.14 -0.23 9.16
N ARG A 164 -6.27 -0.47 9.84
CA ARG A 164 -7.48 -1.09 9.28
C ARG A 164 -8.64 -0.08 9.29
N LEU A 165 -9.38 -0.03 8.20
CA LEU A 165 -10.57 0.81 8.02
C LEU A 165 -11.78 -0.04 7.65
N ARG A 166 -12.97 0.36 8.15
CA ARG A 166 -14.27 -0.21 7.72
C ARG A 166 -14.33 -1.74 7.73
N GLY A 167 -13.46 -2.38 8.51
CA GLY A 167 -13.40 -3.83 8.65
C GLY A 167 -12.59 -4.56 7.57
N ASN A 168 -12.56 -4.09 6.32
CA ASN A 168 -11.96 -4.81 5.20
C ASN A 168 -10.95 -4.00 4.35
N CYS A 169 -10.58 -2.81 4.79
CA CYS A 169 -9.55 -2.00 4.11
C CYS A 169 -8.29 -1.92 4.96
N LEU A 170 -7.13 -1.97 4.34
CA LEU A 170 -5.83 -1.91 4.99
C LEU A 170 -4.97 -0.80 4.37
N GLY A 171 -4.26 -0.04 5.20
CA GLY A 171 -3.28 0.95 4.77
C GLY A 171 -1.91 0.65 5.37
N PHE A 172 -0.95 0.36 4.51
CA PHE A 172 0.46 0.20 4.85
C PHE A 172 1.21 1.51 4.54
N ALA A 173 1.82 2.13 5.53
CA ALA A 173 2.60 3.36 5.33
C ALA A 173 3.83 3.15 4.41
N GLY A 174 4.29 1.92 4.25
CA GLY A 174 5.36 1.50 3.35
C GLY A 174 4.98 0.27 2.55
N HIS A 175 5.92 -0.28 1.79
CA HIS A 175 5.69 -1.42 0.90
C HIS A 175 6.04 -2.75 1.58
N PRO A 176 5.05 -3.60 1.97
CA PRO A 176 5.32 -4.82 2.72
C PRO A 176 5.98 -5.93 1.90
N GLY A 177 5.89 -5.87 0.57
CA GLY A 177 6.44 -6.88 -0.35
C GLY A 177 7.44 -6.30 -1.35
N VAL A 178 8.19 -5.26 -0.98
CA VAL A 178 9.17 -4.63 -1.86
C VAL A 178 10.29 -5.59 -2.26
N LYS A 179 10.73 -5.51 -3.52
CA LYS A 179 11.94 -6.17 -4.02
C LYS A 179 13.03 -5.11 -4.22
N SER A 180 14.29 -5.43 -3.90
CA SER A 180 15.40 -4.47 -4.04
C SER A 180 15.54 -3.91 -5.47
N GLY A 181 15.27 -4.73 -6.50
CA GLY A 181 15.29 -4.27 -7.89
C GLY A 181 14.25 -3.16 -8.18
N MET A 182 13.09 -3.18 -7.53
CA MET A 182 12.10 -2.09 -7.67
C MET A 182 12.65 -0.76 -7.17
N VAL A 183 13.40 -0.79 -6.06
CA VAL A 183 14.00 0.42 -5.49
C VAL A 183 15.19 0.90 -6.32
N GLU A 184 15.97 -0.02 -6.89
CA GLU A 184 17.01 0.33 -7.86
C GLU A 184 16.45 1.07 -9.06
N ASP A 185 15.37 0.53 -9.66
CA ASP A 185 14.68 1.14 -10.79
C ASP A 185 14.10 2.52 -10.41
N LEU A 186 13.51 2.63 -9.21
CA LEU A 186 12.97 3.90 -8.70
C LEU A 186 14.05 4.98 -8.55
N VAL A 187 15.19 4.61 -7.95
CA VAL A 187 16.33 5.53 -7.76
C VAL A 187 16.92 5.96 -9.10
N LEU A 188 16.95 5.07 -10.09
CA LEU A 188 17.45 5.38 -11.43
C LEU A 188 16.47 6.23 -12.26
N ALA A 189 15.16 6.06 -12.03
CA ALA A 189 14.12 6.73 -12.81
C ALA A 189 13.94 8.21 -12.41
N PHE A 190 14.30 8.59 -11.19
CA PHE A 190 13.98 9.93 -10.65
C PHE A 190 15.19 10.63 -10.04
N ASP A 191 15.61 11.73 -10.65
CA ASP A 191 16.69 12.62 -10.13
C ASP A 191 16.34 13.24 -8.76
N ALA A 192 15.05 13.26 -8.41
CA ALA A 192 14.57 13.84 -7.15
C ALA A 192 14.76 12.92 -5.93
N MET A 193 15.32 11.74 -6.10
CA MET A 193 15.52 10.81 -4.97
C MET A 193 16.57 11.33 -3.99
N PRO A 194 16.35 11.14 -2.67
CA PRO A 194 17.27 11.64 -1.64
C PRO A 194 18.67 11.02 -1.74
N PRO A 195 19.72 11.73 -1.31
CA PRO A 195 21.08 11.19 -1.27
C PRO A 195 21.23 9.90 -0.45
N GLU A 196 20.35 9.69 0.54
CA GLU A 196 20.31 8.53 1.43
C GLU A 196 19.81 7.27 0.74
N SER A 197 19.32 7.35 -0.50
CA SER A 197 18.74 6.22 -1.26
C SER A 197 19.70 5.04 -1.39
N GLY A 198 21.01 5.29 -1.54
CA GLY A 198 22.03 4.25 -1.60
C GLY A 198 22.17 3.47 -0.28
N ALA A 199 22.09 4.17 0.85
CA ALA A 199 22.12 3.55 2.17
C ALA A 199 20.84 2.74 2.44
N ALA A 200 19.67 3.30 2.10
CA ALA A 200 18.38 2.62 2.21
C ALA A 200 18.33 1.35 1.36
N LEU A 201 18.84 1.38 0.13
CA LEU A 201 18.94 0.20 -0.74
C LEU A 201 19.87 -0.87 -0.16
N THR A 202 20.98 -0.47 0.45
CA THR A 202 21.90 -1.41 1.11
C THR A 202 21.21 -2.10 2.30
N GLN A 203 20.49 -1.35 3.12
CA GLN A 203 19.70 -1.90 4.23
C GLN A 203 18.58 -2.83 3.72
N LEU A 204 17.88 -2.42 2.66
CA LEU A 204 16.83 -3.24 2.05
C LEU A 204 17.36 -4.59 1.57
N ARG A 205 18.49 -4.61 0.86
CA ARG A 205 19.13 -5.84 0.41
C ARG A 205 19.51 -6.75 1.57
N ALA A 206 20.07 -6.19 2.65
CA ALA A 206 20.43 -6.94 3.83
C ALA A 206 19.23 -7.58 4.54
N ARG A 207 18.05 -6.95 4.45
CA ARG A 207 16.82 -7.39 5.13
C ARG A 207 15.76 -7.99 4.18
N GLN A 208 16.11 -8.28 2.93
CA GLN A 208 15.16 -8.77 1.93
C GLN A 208 14.50 -10.10 2.35
N VAL A 209 15.23 -10.99 3.00
CA VAL A 209 14.71 -12.28 3.49
C VAL A 209 13.69 -12.04 4.61
N GLU A 210 14.00 -11.18 5.58
CA GLU A 210 13.10 -10.83 6.68
C GLU A 210 11.79 -10.21 6.15
N ILE A 211 11.87 -9.35 5.14
CA ILE A 211 10.69 -8.76 4.48
C ILE A 211 9.83 -9.86 3.82
N ALA A 212 10.45 -10.82 3.14
CA ALA A 212 9.72 -11.91 2.49
C ALA A 212 9.06 -12.85 3.51
N GLU A 213 9.74 -13.16 4.61
CA GLU A 213 9.21 -13.98 5.71
C GLU A 213 8.04 -13.27 6.40
N ALA A 214 8.20 -11.99 6.76
CA ALA A 214 7.15 -11.18 7.36
C ALA A 214 5.92 -11.08 6.45
N LEU A 215 6.11 -10.85 5.15
CA LEU A 215 5.00 -10.84 4.20
C LEU A 215 4.29 -12.19 4.15
N SER A 216 5.04 -13.30 4.16
CA SER A 216 4.46 -14.64 4.11
C SER A 216 3.59 -14.94 5.33
N GLU A 217 3.97 -14.43 6.51
CA GLU A 217 3.18 -14.51 7.73
C GLU A 217 1.93 -13.60 7.67
N MET A 218 2.05 -12.38 7.13
CA MET A 218 0.95 -11.40 7.05
C MET A 218 -0.13 -11.77 6.02
N MET A 219 0.24 -12.36 4.89
CA MET A 219 -0.68 -12.52 3.75
C MET A 219 -1.94 -13.32 4.06
N PRO A 220 -1.94 -14.39 4.88
CA PRO A 220 -3.19 -15.04 5.29
C PRO A 220 -4.17 -14.08 5.96
N GLY A 221 -3.68 -13.25 6.89
CA GLY A 221 -4.50 -12.24 7.58
C GLY A 221 -4.98 -11.13 6.64
N VAL A 222 -4.13 -10.65 5.73
CA VAL A 222 -4.53 -9.68 4.70
C VAL A 222 -5.67 -10.24 3.85
N ILE A 223 -5.57 -11.50 3.40
CA ILE A 223 -6.60 -12.16 2.58
C ILE A 223 -7.89 -12.39 3.38
N ALA A 224 -7.78 -12.80 4.64
CA ALA A 224 -8.94 -13.02 5.52
C ALA A 224 -9.71 -11.71 5.75
N ILE A 225 -9.02 -10.65 6.19
CA ILE A 225 -9.64 -9.34 6.46
C ILE A 225 -10.27 -8.73 5.21
N THR A 226 -9.61 -8.83 4.06
CA THR A 226 -10.13 -8.26 2.82
C THR A 226 -11.22 -9.12 2.16
N GLY A 227 -11.42 -10.35 2.62
CA GLY A 227 -12.41 -11.27 2.07
C GLY A 227 -12.13 -11.68 0.61
N LEU A 228 -10.89 -11.54 0.15
CA LEU A 228 -10.54 -11.77 -1.26
C LEU A 228 -10.70 -13.22 -1.73
N MET A 229 -10.79 -14.18 -0.82
CA MET A 229 -11.06 -15.59 -1.13
C MET A 229 -12.49 -16.03 -0.78
N GLU A 230 -13.33 -15.18 -0.21
CA GLU A 230 -14.70 -15.54 0.10
C GLU A 230 -15.56 -15.63 -1.17
N ALA A 231 -16.42 -16.66 -1.26
CA ALA A 231 -17.37 -16.79 -2.36
C ALA A 231 -18.37 -15.62 -2.33
N ASP A 232 -18.81 -15.17 -3.51
CA ASP A 232 -19.82 -14.11 -3.63
C ASP A 232 -21.04 -14.41 -2.75
N GLY A 233 -21.26 -13.62 -1.70
CA GLY A 233 -22.49 -13.71 -0.93
C GLY A 233 -22.41 -13.57 0.59
N ARG A 234 -21.31 -13.18 1.22
CA ARG A 234 -21.31 -12.91 2.67
C ARG A 234 -20.53 -11.66 3.03
N LEU A 235 -21.16 -10.51 2.83
CA LEU A 235 -21.01 -9.38 3.72
C LEU A 235 -22.37 -9.24 4.41
N ALA A 236 -22.54 -9.92 5.52
CA ALA A 236 -23.68 -9.75 6.41
C ALA A 236 -23.48 -8.49 7.27
#